data_1bd6001d4223afc1b5c2e828c009adff
#
_entry.id   1bd6001d4223afc1b5c2e828c009adff
#
_cell.length_a   1.000
_cell.length_b   1.000
_cell.length_c   1.000
_cell.angle_alpha   90.00
_cell.angle_beta   90.00
_cell.angle_gamma   90.00
#
_symmetry.space_group_name_H-M   'P 1'
#
loop_
_entity.id
_entity.type
_entity.pdbx_description
1 polymer ?
#
loop_
_entity_poly.entity_id
_entity_poly.type
_entity_poly.pdbx_seq_one_letter_code
_entity_poly.pdbx_strand_id
1 'polypeptide(L)' 'TPGEEKFVKCCLGAFRGQIYFQYDYRHTDGELFSTVAKTLDECRRRRDEWIAKKERSNK' A
#
# COMPACT_ATOMS: atom_id res chain seq x y z
N THR A 1 -5.01 -10.00 -14.10
CA THR A 1 -3.79 -10.34 -13.40
C THR A 1 -4.00 -10.24 -11.91
N PRO A 2 -3.83 -11.31 -11.18
CA PRO A 2 -4.03 -11.28 -9.74
C PRO A 2 -2.94 -10.49 -9.04
N GLY A 3 -3.35 -9.62 -8.14
CA GLY A 3 -2.40 -8.88 -7.33
C GLY A 3 -1.74 -7.75 -8.07
N GLU A 4 -2.50 -6.72 -8.38
CA GLU A 4 -1.97 -5.53 -9.05
C GLU A 4 -1.51 -4.52 -8.01
N GLU A 5 -0.30 -3.99 -8.19
CA GLU A 5 0.17 -2.95 -7.30
C GLU A 5 0.59 -1.73 -8.09
N LYS A 6 0.32 -0.57 -7.51
CA LYS A 6 0.70 0.70 -8.08
C LYS A 6 1.26 1.59 -6.98
N PHE A 7 2.25 2.37 -7.31
CA PHE A 7 2.78 3.30 -6.35
C PHE A 7 3.22 4.57 -7.03
N VAL A 8 3.11 5.67 -6.29
CA VAL A 8 3.48 6.98 -6.79
C VAL A 8 4.32 7.67 -5.73
N LYS A 9 5.39 8.29 -6.18
CA LYS A 9 6.23 9.07 -5.29
C LYS A 9 5.66 10.46 -5.19
N CYS A 10 5.18 10.82 -4.02
CA CYS A 10 4.56 12.10 -3.79
C CYS A 10 5.45 12.99 -2.93
N CYS A 11 5.65 14.20 -3.38
CA CYS A 11 6.40 15.16 -2.61
C CYS A 11 5.45 16.16 -1.99
N LEU A 12 5.25 16.07 -0.69
CA LEU A 12 4.38 16.98 0.01
C LEU A 12 5.20 18.16 0.46
N GLY A 13 5.31 19.15 -0.41
CA GLY A 13 6.12 20.30 -0.13
C GLY A 13 5.71 21.05 1.13
N ALA A 14 4.48 20.90 1.53
CA ALA A 14 4.00 21.58 2.72
C ALA A 14 4.66 21.05 3.98
N PHE A 15 5.28 19.90 3.91
CA PHE A 15 5.90 19.28 5.09
C PHE A 15 7.39 19.18 4.92
N ARG A 16 8.03 20.32 4.81
CA ARG A 16 9.50 20.39 4.81
C ARG A 16 10.13 19.53 3.73
N GLY A 17 9.47 19.41 2.59
CA GLY A 17 10.05 18.66 1.49
C GLY A 17 10.16 17.18 1.71
N GLN A 18 9.40 16.63 2.61
CA GLN A 18 9.42 15.20 2.82
C GLN A 18 8.72 14.48 1.69
N ILE A 19 9.26 13.32 1.35
CA ILE A 19 8.74 12.52 0.26
C ILE A 19 7.97 11.35 0.83
N TYR A 20 6.78 11.12 0.30
CA TYR A 20 5.95 9.99 0.69
C TYR A 20 5.64 9.17 -0.53
N PHE A 21 5.43 7.88 -0.32
CA PHE A 21 4.99 6.98 -1.37
C PHE A 21 3.54 6.65 -1.15
N GLN A 22 2.74 6.88 -2.17
CA GLN A 22 1.33 6.48 -2.16
C GLN A 22 1.25 5.13 -2.85
N TYR A 23 0.72 4.14 -2.14
CA TYR A 23 0.74 2.76 -2.58
C TYR A 23 -0.68 2.24 -2.66
N ASP A 24 -1.02 1.67 -3.80
CA ASP A 24 -2.32 1.06 -4.04
C ASP A 24 -2.11 -0.38 -4.46
N TYR A 25 -2.86 -1.27 -3.84
CA TYR A 25 -2.76 -2.68 -4.15
C TYR A 25 -4.15 -3.25 -4.30
N ARG A 26 -4.40 -3.91 -5.42
CA ARG A 26 -5.66 -4.59 -5.66
C ARG A 26 -5.46 -6.08 -5.48
N HIS A 27 -6.16 -6.62 -4.52
CA HIS A 27 -6.05 -8.04 -4.21
C HIS A 27 -6.78 -8.87 -5.27
N THR A 28 -6.51 -10.16 -5.27
CA THR A 28 -7.10 -11.06 -6.27
C THR A 28 -8.61 -11.14 -6.17
N ASP A 29 -9.15 -10.84 -4.99
CA ASP A 29 -10.60 -10.87 -4.82
C ASP A 29 -11.25 -9.54 -5.21
N GLY A 30 -10.47 -8.57 -5.65
CA GLY A 30 -11.00 -7.31 -6.11
C GLY A 30 -10.96 -6.20 -5.10
N GLU A 31 -10.56 -6.47 -3.87
CA GLU A 31 -10.50 -5.44 -2.85
C GLU A 31 -9.28 -4.57 -3.04
N LEU A 32 -9.43 -3.31 -2.72
CA LEU A 32 -8.38 -2.33 -2.91
C LEU A 32 -7.80 -1.90 -1.58
N PHE A 33 -6.49 -1.92 -1.49
CA PHE A 33 -5.77 -1.47 -0.30
C PHE A 33 -4.94 -0.25 -0.66
N SER A 34 -5.05 0.79 0.13
CA SER A 34 -4.28 2.02 -0.09
C SER A 34 -3.57 2.41 1.18
N THR A 35 -2.34 2.86 1.02
CA THR A 35 -1.59 3.35 2.17
C THR A 35 -0.57 4.37 1.72
N VAL A 36 -0.07 5.12 2.67
CA VAL A 36 0.96 6.11 2.42
C VAL A 36 2.04 5.94 3.47
N ALA A 37 3.29 5.88 3.02
CA ALA A 37 4.40 5.72 3.92
C ALA A 37 5.62 6.41 3.36
N LYS A 38 6.63 6.54 4.18
CA LYS A 38 7.85 7.24 3.76
C LYS A 38 8.70 6.40 2.82
N THR A 39 8.56 5.11 2.88
CA THR A 39 9.32 4.22 2.00
C THR A 39 8.40 3.20 1.38
N LEU A 40 8.81 2.71 0.22
CA LEU A 40 8.03 1.70 -0.47
C LEU A 40 8.05 0.39 0.32
N ASP A 41 9.16 0.10 0.96
CA ASP A 41 9.25 -1.12 1.77
C ASP A 41 8.19 -1.14 2.87
N GLU A 42 7.98 0.01 3.49
CA GLU A 42 6.96 0.10 4.53
C GLU A 42 5.58 -0.09 3.96
N CYS A 43 5.34 0.46 2.78
CA CYS A 43 4.05 0.27 2.12
C CYS A 43 3.79 -1.21 1.87
N ARG A 44 4.81 -1.91 1.40
CA ARG A 44 4.68 -3.34 1.11
C ARG A 44 4.48 -4.15 2.37
N ARG A 45 5.12 -3.74 3.44
CA ARG A 45 4.94 -4.43 4.72
C ARG A 45 3.49 -4.31 5.19
N ARG A 46 2.93 -3.13 5.07
CA ARG A 46 1.55 -2.91 5.46
C ARG A 46 0.61 -3.70 4.56
N ARG A 47 0.94 -3.79 3.28
CA ARG A 47 0.14 -4.60 2.38
C ARG A 47 0.16 -6.07 2.80
N ASP A 48 1.33 -6.57 3.13
CA ASP A 48 1.45 -7.97 3.53
C ASP A 48 0.66 -8.24 4.81
N GLU A 49 0.70 -7.32 5.75
CA GLU A 49 -0.07 -7.46 6.97
C GLU A 49 -1.56 -7.44 6.68
N TRP A 50 -1.95 -6.56 5.77
CA TRP A 50 -3.36 -6.46 5.40
C TRP A 50 -3.83 -7.75 4.75
N ILE A 51 -3.02 -8.32 3.88
CA ILE A 51 -3.37 -9.57 3.21
C ILE A 51 -3.45 -10.71 4.22
N ALA A 52 -2.48 -10.80 5.09
CA ALA A 52 -2.46 -11.86 6.10
C ALA A 52 -3.68 -11.79 6.99
N LYS A 53 -4.04 -10.57 7.40
CA LYS A 53 -5.20 -10.39 8.25
C LYS A 53 -6.48 -10.75 7.51
N LYS A 54 -6.54 -10.37 6.23
CA LYS A 54 -7.69 -10.64 5.41
C LYS A 54 -7.89 -12.14 5.21
N GLU A 55 -6.81 -12.84 4.92
CA GLU A 55 -6.89 -14.26 4.70
C GLU A 55 -7.19 -15.02 5.99
N ARG A 56 -6.69 -14.51 7.10
CA ARG A 56 -6.92 -15.16 8.37
C ARG A 56 -8.38 -15.06 8.79
N SER A 57 -8.99 -13.92 8.58
CA SER A 57 -10.37 -13.73 8.97
C SER A 57 -11.36 -14.23 7.95
N ASN A 58 -10.87 -14.64 6.80
CA ASN A 58 -11.73 -15.09 5.72
C ASN A 58 -11.89 -16.60 5.78
N LYS A 59 -12.62 -17.05 6.76
CA LYS A 59 -12.78 -18.50 6.93
C LYS A 59 -14.15 -18.97 6.54
#